data_796fc02c8804315d5ca2a82a73ac0dcc
#
_entry.id   796fc02c8804315d5ca2a82a73ac0dcc
#
_cell.length_a   1.000
_cell.length_b   1.000
_cell.length_c   1.000
_cell.angle_alpha   90.00
_cell.angle_beta   90.00
_cell.angle_gamma   90.00
#
_symmetry.space_group_name_H-M   'P 1'
#
loop_
_entity.id
_entity.type
_entity.pdbx_description
1 polymer ?
#
loop_
_entity_poly.entity_id
_entity_poly.type
_entity_poly.pdbx_seq_one_letter_code
_entity_poly.pdbx_strand_id
1 'polypeptide(L)'
;MPRRVAMLGIGFARQGDHQAQSTPDRNPFLQMPATVASKVRRGYVVSRDGVRIGLRPDAIEEGFFAVSLSRSQQFDDWAPPPACISVANHVPPACGTMLMDTGVDRAFLTVPLAQLDGVTSHAEKGEPQLLPGTRISVQLGRSGSPPWGYSFAADDAGDPVAPRGVTLVRPGQGPTFINTSFHFLNGFDYLYDAERGIVGYRARP
;
A
#
# COMPACT_ATOMS: atom_id res chain seq x y z
N MET A 1 -0.47 7.17 26.43
CA MET A 1 -1.29 6.62 25.33
C MET A 1 -2.65 7.29 25.35
N PRO A 2 -3.21 7.70 24.22
CA PRO A 2 -4.56 8.24 24.18
C PRO A 2 -5.55 7.19 24.70
N ARG A 3 -6.45 7.60 25.59
CA ARG A 3 -7.41 6.66 26.21
C ARG A 3 -8.65 6.39 25.35
N ARG A 4 -8.82 7.13 24.26
CA ARG A 4 -9.94 6.96 23.31
C ARG A 4 -9.38 7.11 21.91
N VAL A 5 -9.21 6.00 21.22
CA VAL A 5 -8.76 5.94 19.82
C VAL A 5 -9.90 5.38 19.01
N ALA A 6 -10.27 6.06 17.94
CA ALA A 6 -11.15 5.55 16.90
C ALA A 6 -10.34 5.26 15.66
N MET A 7 -10.62 4.14 15.01
CA MET A 7 -10.05 3.79 13.71
C MET A 7 -11.13 3.95 12.65
N LEU A 8 -10.82 4.67 11.58
CA LEU A 8 -11.69 4.86 10.43
C LEU A 8 -11.13 4.09 9.24
N GLY A 9 -11.78 2.99 8.85
CA GLY A 9 -11.42 2.23 7.65
C GLY A 9 -11.89 2.94 6.38
N ILE A 10 -10.96 3.33 5.52
CA ILE A 10 -11.23 3.98 4.24
C ILE A 10 -10.62 3.22 3.05
N GLY A 11 -9.99 2.08 3.31
CA GLY A 11 -9.39 1.24 2.28
C GLY A 11 -10.44 0.57 1.41
N PHE A 12 -10.01 0.07 0.27
CA PHE A 12 -10.78 -0.77 -0.65
C PHE A 12 -10.13 -2.16 -0.76
N ALA A 13 -10.79 -3.09 -1.47
CA ALA A 13 -10.29 -4.46 -1.68
C ALA A 13 -10.04 -5.26 -0.39
N ARG A 14 -10.76 -4.95 0.70
CA ARG A 14 -10.52 -5.56 2.03
C ARG A 14 -11.51 -6.67 2.41
N GLN A 15 -12.53 -6.94 1.55
CA GLN A 15 -13.51 -7.98 1.82
C GLN A 15 -12.88 -9.38 1.87
N GLY A 16 -11.86 -9.64 1.04
CA GLY A 16 -11.10 -10.88 1.06
C GLY A 16 -10.33 -11.16 2.36
N ASP A 17 -10.11 -10.14 3.17
CA ASP A 17 -9.44 -10.26 4.48
C ASP A 17 -10.44 -10.44 5.63
N HIS A 18 -11.61 -10.97 5.33
CA HIS A 18 -12.71 -11.14 6.29
C HIS A 18 -13.23 -9.83 6.91
N GLN A 19 -12.94 -8.69 6.31
CA GLN A 19 -13.46 -7.40 6.70
C GLN A 19 -14.76 -7.12 5.94
N ALA A 20 -15.81 -7.83 6.25
CA ALA A 20 -17.09 -7.81 5.54
C ALA A 20 -17.77 -6.42 5.45
N GLN A 21 -17.29 -5.46 6.23
CA GLN A 21 -17.82 -4.09 6.21
C GLN A 21 -16.98 -3.13 5.36
N SER A 22 -15.87 -3.58 4.78
CA SER A 22 -14.99 -2.77 3.93
C SER A 22 -15.50 -2.74 2.49
N THR A 23 -16.71 -2.30 2.28
CA THR A 23 -17.35 -2.15 0.97
C THR A 23 -17.38 -0.66 0.57
N PRO A 24 -17.37 -0.33 -0.72
CA PRO A 24 -17.41 1.07 -1.18
C PRO A 24 -18.59 1.87 -0.64
N ASP A 25 -19.76 1.23 -0.49
CA ASP A 25 -20.98 1.83 0.06
C ASP A 25 -20.88 2.15 1.57
N ARG A 26 -19.93 1.56 2.26
CA ARG A 26 -19.65 1.80 3.69
C ARG A 26 -18.41 2.65 3.95
N ASN A 27 -17.68 3.02 2.90
CA ASN A 27 -16.55 3.90 3.02
C ASN A 27 -17.02 5.34 3.30
N PRO A 28 -16.74 5.90 4.49
CA PRO A 28 -17.31 7.18 4.90
C PRO A 28 -16.85 8.34 3.99
N PHE A 29 -15.67 8.29 3.41
CA PHE A 29 -15.19 9.33 2.52
C PHE A 29 -15.85 9.30 1.14
N LEU A 30 -16.27 8.13 0.69
CA LEU A 30 -16.98 8.00 -0.58
C LEU A 30 -18.47 8.30 -0.44
N GLN A 31 -19.01 8.28 0.79
CA GLN A 31 -20.43 8.51 1.09
C GLN A 31 -20.71 9.91 1.65
N MET A 32 -19.72 10.79 1.72
CA MET A 32 -19.96 12.16 2.18
C MET A 32 -20.87 12.92 1.20
N PRO A 33 -21.82 13.74 1.70
CA PRO A 33 -22.75 14.50 0.85
C PRO A 33 -22.06 15.33 -0.24
N ALA A 34 -20.89 15.89 0.06
CA ALA A 34 -20.10 16.65 -0.92
C ALA A 34 -19.61 15.79 -2.10
N THR A 35 -19.38 14.49 -1.90
CA THR A 35 -18.96 13.56 -2.95
C THR A 35 -20.14 12.90 -3.66
N VAL A 36 -21.29 12.78 -2.98
CA VAL A 36 -22.50 12.17 -3.54
C VAL A 36 -23.32 13.18 -4.35
N ALA A 37 -23.40 14.44 -3.90
CA ALA A 37 -24.28 15.45 -4.49
C ALA A 37 -23.59 16.38 -5.48
N SER A 38 -22.28 16.23 -5.75
CA SER A 38 -21.56 17.30 -6.39
C SER A 38 -20.72 16.93 -7.61
N LYS A 39 -20.16 17.96 -8.17
CA LYS A 39 -19.26 18.06 -9.33
C LYS A 39 -17.86 17.44 -9.11
N VAL A 40 -17.59 16.81 -7.97
CA VAL A 40 -16.33 16.15 -7.68
C VAL A 40 -16.48 14.63 -7.76
N ARG A 41 -15.48 13.95 -8.27
CA ARG A 41 -15.46 12.48 -8.30
C ARG A 41 -15.29 11.90 -6.92
N ARG A 42 -15.87 10.73 -6.68
CA ARG A 42 -15.72 9.98 -5.44
C ARG A 42 -14.30 9.43 -5.32
N GLY A 43 -13.60 9.90 -4.35
CA GLY A 43 -12.22 9.54 -4.08
C GLY A 43 -11.60 10.47 -3.05
N TYR A 44 -10.33 10.27 -2.79
CA TYR A 44 -9.60 11.07 -1.81
C TYR A 44 -8.10 11.06 -2.09
N VAL A 45 -7.42 12.04 -1.51
CA VAL A 45 -5.96 12.07 -1.41
C VAL A 45 -5.58 12.02 0.06
N VAL A 46 -4.71 11.08 0.43
CA VAL A 46 -4.11 10.98 1.76
C VAL A 46 -2.68 11.47 1.67
N SER A 47 -2.31 12.36 2.56
CA SER A 47 -0.95 12.86 2.72
C SER A 47 -0.57 12.88 4.19
N ARG A 48 0.67 13.18 4.48
CA ARG A 48 1.13 13.40 5.86
C ARG A 48 0.38 14.55 6.56
N ASP A 49 -0.09 15.53 5.79
CA ASP A 49 -0.73 16.73 6.33
C ASP A 49 -2.23 16.57 6.50
N GLY A 50 -2.82 15.48 6.00
CA GLY A 50 -4.24 15.21 6.16
C GLY A 50 -4.87 14.49 4.97
N VAL A 51 -6.20 14.57 4.90
CA VAL A 51 -7.00 13.92 3.86
C VAL A 51 -7.84 14.96 3.14
N ARG A 52 -7.73 14.98 1.81
CA ARG A 52 -8.61 15.75 0.94
C ARG A 52 -9.64 14.80 0.34
N ILE A 53 -10.92 15.05 0.61
CA ILE A 53 -12.04 14.23 0.14
C ILE A 53 -12.66 14.88 -1.10
N GLY A 54 -12.99 14.05 -2.09
CA GLY A 54 -13.45 14.47 -3.40
C GLY A 54 -12.30 14.85 -4.32
N LEU A 55 -12.36 14.34 -5.55
CA LEU A 55 -11.32 14.58 -6.55
C LEU A 55 -11.81 15.59 -7.60
N ARG A 56 -10.99 16.60 -7.88
CA ARG A 56 -11.18 17.47 -9.04
C ARG A 56 -11.01 16.67 -10.33
N PRO A 57 -11.56 17.13 -11.46
CA PRO A 57 -11.41 16.46 -12.75
C PRO A 57 -9.96 16.20 -13.16
N ASP A 58 -9.06 17.11 -12.81
CA ASP A 58 -7.62 17.15 -13.13
C ASP A 58 -6.71 16.57 -12.01
N ALA A 59 -7.28 16.02 -10.95
CA ALA A 59 -6.51 15.60 -9.77
C ALA A 59 -5.36 14.63 -10.06
N ILE A 60 -5.48 13.78 -11.08
CA ILE A 60 -4.42 12.83 -11.48
C ILE A 60 -3.28 13.56 -12.20
N GLU A 61 -3.60 14.65 -12.92
CA GLU A 61 -2.63 15.45 -13.67
C GLU A 61 -1.74 16.31 -12.74
N GLU A 62 -2.07 16.40 -11.46
CA GLU A 62 -1.27 17.09 -10.44
C GLU A 62 0.04 16.35 -10.07
N GLY A 63 0.65 15.63 -11.01
CA GLY A 63 1.93 14.95 -10.82
C GLY A 63 1.85 13.57 -10.16
N PHE A 64 0.65 12.97 -10.12
CA PHE A 64 0.51 11.59 -9.66
C PHE A 64 0.90 10.59 -10.75
N PHE A 65 1.73 9.63 -10.39
CA PHE A 65 1.86 8.39 -11.16
C PHE A 65 0.60 7.54 -10.92
N ALA A 66 -0.16 7.30 -11.97
CA ALA A 66 -1.46 6.62 -11.89
C ALA A 66 -1.35 5.14 -12.24
N VAL A 67 -1.96 4.29 -11.43
CA VAL A 67 -2.10 2.84 -11.67
C VAL A 67 -3.57 2.50 -11.79
N SER A 68 -3.98 1.99 -12.95
CA SER A 68 -5.33 1.50 -13.17
C SER A 68 -5.54 0.16 -12.46
N LEU A 69 -6.64 0.07 -11.71
CA LEU A 69 -7.06 -1.12 -11.01
C LEU A 69 -7.96 -1.98 -11.90
N SER A 70 -7.92 -3.28 -11.70
CA SER A 70 -8.89 -4.20 -12.28
C SER A 70 -10.13 -4.30 -11.38
N ARG A 71 -11.30 -4.61 -11.93
CA ARG A 71 -12.45 -4.97 -11.10
C ARG A 71 -12.18 -6.28 -10.37
N SER A 72 -12.60 -6.37 -9.13
CA SER A 72 -12.60 -7.63 -8.40
C SER A 72 -13.52 -8.63 -9.09
N GLN A 73 -13.13 -9.89 -9.15
CA GLN A 73 -13.96 -10.96 -9.67
C GLN A 73 -14.93 -11.51 -8.63
N GLN A 74 -14.72 -11.20 -7.36
CA GLN A 74 -15.47 -11.77 -6.24
C GLN A 74 -16.37 -10.75 -5.54
N PHE A 75 -16.05 -9.47 -5.66
CA PHE A 75 -16.72 -8.40 -4.91
C PHE A 75 -17.02 -7.23 -5.84
N ASP A 76 -18.06 -6.47 -5.53
CA ASP A 76 -18.35 -5.21 -6.24
C ASP A 76 -17.42 -4.10 -5.77
N ASP A 77 -16.13 -4.28 -6.07
CA ASP A 77 -15.06 -3.38 -5.68
C ASP A 77 -13.91 -3.48 -6.69
N TRP A 78 -12.87 -2.71 -6.49
CA TRP A 78 -11.61 -2.79 -7.22
C TRP A 78 -10.69 -3.83 -6.59
N ALA A 79 -9.89 -4.50 -7.40
CA ALA A 79 -8.83 -5.38 -6.92
C ALA A 79 -7.65 -4.56 -6.35
N PRO A 80 -6.84 -5.14 -5.44
CA PRO A 80 -5.67 -4.47 -4.90
C PRO A 80 -4.69 -4.03 -6.00
N PRO A 81 -3.97 -2.91 -5.82
CA PRO A 81 -3.00 -2.45 -6.81
C PRO A 81 -1.86 -3.46 -6.99
N PRO A 82 -1.46 -3.75 -8.25
CA PRO A 82 -0.35 -4.64 -8.53
C PRO A 82 0.98 -4.00 -8.13
N ALA A 83 1.86 -4.82 -7.56
CA ALA A 83 3.22 -4.42 -7.22
C ALA A 83 4.20 -5.59 -7.43
N CYS A 84 5.44 -5.27 -7.79
CA CYS A 84 6.53 -6.24 -7.83
C CYS A 84 7.58 -5.87 -6.78
N ILE A 85 8.03 -6.85 -6.02
CA ILE A 85 8.87 -6.67 -4.84
C ILE A 85 10.20 -7.41 -5.06
N SER A 86 11.30 -6.71 -4.84
CA SER A 86 12.63 -7.31 -4.80
C SER A 86 13.24 -7.09 -3.41
N VAL A 87 13.70 -8.15 -2.79
CA VAL A 87 14.45 -8.11 -1.52
C VAL A 87 15.91 -8.32 -1.85
N ALA A 88 16.80 -7.49 -1.29
CA ALA A 88 18.25 -7.50 -1.54
C ALA A 88 18.63 -7.51 -3.03
N ASN A 89 17.81 -6.89 -3.89
CA ASN A 89 17.96 -6.88 -5.35
C ASN A 89 17.88 -8.26 -6.01
N HIS A 90 17.26 -9.25 -5.36
CA HIS A 90 17.02 -10.56 -6.00
C HIS A 90 16.18 -10.40 -7.27
N VAL A 91 16.54 -11.13 -8.31
CA VAL A 91 15.87 -11.13 -9.60
C VAL A 91 15.44 -12.55 -10.02
N PRO A 92 14.29 -12.70 -10.66
CA PRO A 92 13.31 -11.65 -10.96
C PRO A 92 12.59 -11.17 -9.70
N PRO A 93 12.06 -9.94 -9.67
CA PRO A 93 11.21 -9.49 -8.57
C PRO A 93 9.94 -10.34 -8.48
N ALA A 94 9.46 -10.55 -7.27
CA ALA A 94 8.22 -11.26 -7.03
C ALA A 94 7.03 -10.29 -7.20
N CYS A 95 6.10 -10.61 -8.10
CA CYS A 95 4.95 -9.76 -8.36
C CYS A 95 3.68 -10.26 -7.65
N GLY A 96 2.90 -9.33 -7.14
CA GLY A 96 1.67 -9.54 -6.40
C GLY A 96 0.93 -8.24 -6.17
N THR A 97 0.61 -7.92 -4.94
CA THR A 97 -0.19 -6.74 -4.59
C THR A 97 0.41 -5.91 -3.45
N MET A 98 -0.02 -4.67 -3.36
CA MET A 98 0.39 -3.72 -2.33
C MET A 98 -0.83 -3.15 -1.59
N LEU A 99 -0.63 -2.85 -0.32
CA LEU A 99 -1.56 -2.06 0.49
C LEU A 99 -0.79 -0.90 1.14
N MET A 100 -1.28 0.32 0.96
CA MET A 100 -0.86 1.46 1.76
C MET A 100 -1.81 1.55 2.97
N ASP A 101 -1.30 1.28 4.17
CA ASP A 101 -2.09 1.17 5.38
C ASP A 101 -1.59 2.16 6.44
N THR A 102 -2.42 3.14 6.74
CA THR A 102 -2.11 4.16 7.75
C THR A 102 -2.37 3.71 9.19
N GLY A 103 -2.87 2.50 9.38
CA GLY A 103 -3.18 1.93 10.69
C GLY A 103 -2.03 1.21 11.38
N VAL A 104 -0.90 1.03 10.70
CA VAL A 104 0.25 0.26 11.19
C VAL A 104 1.57 1.01 10.99
N ASP A 105 2.53 0.78 11.88
CA ASP A 105 3.87 1.38 11.85
C ASP A 105 4.94 0.43 11.27
N ARG A 106 4.58 -0.84 11.07
CA ARG A 106 5.44 -1.89 10.51
C ARG A 106 4.95 -2.29 9.13
N ALA A 107 5.88 -2.67 8.25
CA ALA A 107 5.52 -3.34 7.02
C ALA A 107 5.25 -4.84 7.27
N PHE A 108 4.32 -5.39 6.50
CA PHE A 108 4.09 -6.84 6.45
C PHE A 108 4.38 -7.32 5.04
N LEU A 109 5.23 -8.33 4.92
CA LEU A 109 5.78 -8.78 3.66
C LEU A 109 5.58 -10.29 3.48
N THR A 110 4.95 -10.68 2.38
CA THR A 110 4.88 -12.05 1.90
C THR A 110 5.58 -12.14 0.55
N VAL A 111 6.65 -12.92 0.46
CA VAL A 111 7.41 -13.16 -0.77
C VAL A 111 7.81 -14.63 -0.87
N PRO A 112 8.11 -15.15 -2.07
CA PRO A 112 8.70 -16.47 -2.24
C PRO A 112 10.04 -16.60 -1.48
N LEU A 113 10.38 -17.80 -1.04
CA LEU A 113 11.62 -18.04 -0.31
C LEU A 113 12.88 -17.62 -1.08
N ALA A 114 12.86 -17.72 -2.41
CA ALA A 114 13.96 -17.25 -3.27
C ALA A 114 14.28 -15.75 -3.11
N GLN A 115 13.32 -14.93 -2.67
CA GLN A 115 13.56 -13.53 -2.35
C GLN A 115 14.21 -13.32 -0.97
N LEU A 116 14.28 -14.35 -0.16
CA LEU A 116 14.75 -14.31 1.23
C LEU A 116 16.11 -15.00 1.41
N ASP A 117 16.64 -15.57 0.34
CA ASP A 117 17.90 -16.30 0.40
C ASP A 117 19.08 -15.40 0.84
N GLY A 118 19.82 -15.84 1.86
CA GLY A 118 20.95 -15.12 2.41
C GLY A 118 20.64 -13.83 3.17
N VAL A 119 19.36 -13.45 3.34
CA VAL A 119 18.97 -12.16 3.96
C VAL A 119 18.05 -12.29 5.16
N THR A 120 17.91 -13.50 5.69
CA THR A 120 17.15 -13.73 6.92
C THR A 120 18.03 -14.30 8.02
N SER A 121 17.72 -13.91 9.25
CA SER A 121 18.22 -14.56 10.45
C SER A 121 17.16 -15.52 10.98
N HIS A 122 17.59 -16.67 11.50
CA HIS A 122 16.73 -17.53 12.30
C HIS A 122 16.92 -17.13 13.76
N ALA A 123 15.89 -16.57 14.38
CA ALA A 123 15.87 -16.48 15.83
C ALA A 123 15.80 -17.90 16.39
N GLU A 124 16.52 -18.19 17.48
CA GLU A 124 16.55 -19.54 18.10
C GLU A 124 15.16 -20.11 18.47
N LYS A 125 14.14 -19.26 18.54
CA LYS A 125 12.73 -19.59 18.81
C LYS A 125 11.79 -18.58 18.15
N GLY A 126 11.88 -18.30 16.84
CA GLY A 126 11.02 -17.28 16.24
C GLY A 126 10.86 -17.43 14.72
N GLU A 127 9.90 -16.67 14.21
CA GLU A 127 9.72 -16.50 12.79
C GLU A 127 10.98 -15.89 12.16
N PRO A 128 11.33 -16.25 10.91
CA PRO A 128 12.46 -15.64 10.22
C PRO A 128 12.30 -14.14 10.15
N GLN A 129 13.39 -13.41 10.36
CA GLN A 129 13.42 -11.95 10.29
C GLN A 129 14.43 -11.52 9.24
N LEU A 130 14.15 -10.43 8.55
CA LEU A 130 15.13 -9.83 7.66
C LEU A 130 16.32 -9.30 8.46
N LEU A 131 17.49 -9.45 7.88
CA LEU A 131 18.69 -8.82 8.44
C LEU A 131 18.55 -7.29 8.37
N PRO A 132 18.97 -6.55 9.40
CA PRO A 132 19.00 -5.09 9.37
C PRO A 132 19.76 -4.58 8.14
N GLY A 133 19.26 -3.49 7.53
CA GLY A 133 19.84 -2.92 6.31
C GLY A 133 19.45 -3.66 5.02
N THR A 134 18.70 -4.77 5.09
CA THR A 134 18.21 -5.45 3.89
C THR A 134 17.33 -4.50 3.07
N ARG A 135 17.74 -4.27 1.81
CA ARG A 135 16.99 -3.40 0.90
C ARG A 135 15.73 -4.07 0.38
N ILE A 136 14.61 -3.40 0.48
CA ILE A 136 13.34 -3.78 -0.14
C ILE A 136 13.02 -2.73 -1.20
N SER A 137 12.79 -3.18 -2.44
CA SER A 137 12.37 -2.32 -3.55
C SER A 137 10.96 -2.73 -3.97
N VAL A 138 10.06 -1.75 -4.06
CA VAL A 138 8.68 -1.92 -4.47
C VAL A 138 8.48 -1.18 -5.78
N GLN A 139 8.10 -1.88 -6.83
CA GLN A 139 7.76 -1.32 -8.12
C GLN A 139 6.25 -1.40 -8.33
N LEU A 140 5.64 -0.31 -8.75
CA LEU A 140 4.20 -0.19 -8.95
C LEU A 140 3.85 -0.21 -10.44
N GLY A 141 2.69 -0.77 -10.74
CA GLY A 141 2.23 -0.97 -12.11
C GLY A 141 2.52 -2.37 -12.61
N ARG A 142 2.11 -2.64 -13.85
CA ARG A 142 2.38 -3.91 -14.53
C ARG A 142 3.76 -3.88 -15.17
N SER A 143 4.38 -5.04 -15.29
CA SER A 143 5.61 -5.21 -16.08
C SER A 143 5.43 -4.62 -17.49
N GLY A 144 6.33 -3.70 -17.90
CA GLY A 144 6.31 -3.06 -19.21
C GLY A 144 5.88 -1.59 -19.26
N SER A 145 5.33 -1.02 -18.17
CA SER A 145 5.19 0.43 -18.02
C SER A 145 6.47 1.00 -17.40
N PRO A 146 6.82 2.29 -17.63
CA PRO A 146 7.95 2.87 -16.90
C PRO A 146 7.68 2.67 -15.40
N PRO A 147 8.53 1.92 -14.70
CA PRO A 147 8.26 1.55 -13.32
C PRO A 147 8.35 2.81 -12.45
N TRP A 148 7.27 3.15 -11.77
CA TRP A 148 7.38 3.99 -10.60
C TRP A 148 7.59 3.07 -9.40
N GLY A 149 8.44 3.48 -8.51
CA GLY A 149 8.70 2.68 -7.33
C GLY A 149 9.51 3.44 -6.31
N TYR A 150 9.67 2.82 -5.16
CA TYR A 150 10.51 3.31 -4.09
C TYR A 150 11.22 2.13 -3.42
N SER A 151 12.18 2.44 -2.60
CA SER A 151 12.90 1.44 -1.82
C SER A 151 13.27 1.99 -0.46
N PHE A 152 13.40 1.10 0.49
CA PHE A 152 13.86 1.38 1.85
C PHE A 152 14.74 0.23 2.34
N ALA A 153 15.50 0.46 3.40
CA ALA A 153 16.21 -0.60 4.08
C ALA A 153 15.47 -1.04 5.36
N ALA A 154 15.46 -2.33 5.65
CA ALA A 154 14.88 -2.84 6.88
C ALA A 154 15.62 -2.26 8.09
N ASP A 155 14.87 -1.80 9.09
CA ASP A 155 15.37 -1.22 10.35
C ASP A 155 16.23 0.06 10.17
N ASP A 156 16.12 0.77 9.05
CA ASP A 156 16.78 2.05 8.83
C ASP A 156 15.95 3.19 9.44
N ALA A 157 16.29 3.58 10.65
CA ALA A 157 15.65 4.69 11.35
C ALA A 157 15.99 6.09 10.73
N GLY A 158 16.98 6.17 9.86
CA GLY A 158 17.37 7.41 9.16
C GLY A 158 16.55 7.70 7.91
N ASP A 159 15.93 6.68 7.32
CA ASP A 159 15.07 6.82 6.15
C ASP A 159 13.61 7.08 6.59
N PRO A 160 13.04 8.26 6.29
CA PRO A 160 11.68 8.60 6.73
C PRO A 160 10.61 7.69 6.15
N VAL A 161 10.83 7.06 5.00
CA VAL A 161 9.86 6.14 4.37
C VAL A 161 10.02 4.70 4.85
N ALA A 162 11.12 4.37 5.53
CA ALA A 162 11.32 3.06 6.11
C ALA A 162 10.30 2.81 7.23
N PRO A 163 9.58 1.67 7.22
CA PRO A 163 8.70 1.29 8.31
C PRO A 163 9.55 0.99 9.57
N ARG A 164 8.92 1.05 10.73
CA ARG A 164 9.57 0.76 12.01
C ARG A 164 10.16 -0.65 12.12
N GLY A 165 9.87 -1.49 11.15
CA GLY A 165 10.39 -2.83 10.97
C GLY A 165 9.59 -3.57 9.92
N VAL A 166 10.10 -4.69 9.47
CA VAL A 166 9.45 -5.56 8.49
C VAL A 166 9.11 -6.90 9.13
N THR A 167 7.84 -7.27 9.09
CA THR A 167 7.37 -8.58 9.55
C THR A 167 7.16 -9.48 8.33
N LEU A 168 7.85 -10.60 8.27
CA LEU A 168 7.61 -11.64 7.27
C LEU A 168 6.33 -12.40 7.64
N VAL A 169 5.38 -12.46 6.71
CA VAL A 169 4.10 -13.17 6.91
C VAL A 169 4.08 -14.40 6.03
N ARG A 170 4.08 -15.59 6.65
CA ARG A 170 4.03 -16.87 5.93
C ARG A 170 4.97 -16.92 4.72
N PRO A 171 6.28 -16.71 4.90
CA PRO A 171 7.23 -16.63 3.80
C PRO A 171 7.18 -17.89 2.93
N GLY A 172 7.15 -17.72 1.62
CA GLY A 172 6.98 -18.82 0.68
C GLY A 172 5.58 -19.43 0.61
N GLN A 173 4.62 -18.94 1.38
CA GLN A 173 3.25 -19.44 1.42
C GLN A 173 2.26 -18.33 1.05
N GLY A 174 1.57 -18.49 -0.05
CA GLY A 174 0.57 -17.54 -0.52
C GLY A 174 1.09 -16.51 -1.55
N PRO A 175 0.21 -15.62 -2.00
CA PRO A 175 0.54 -14.62 -3.00
C PRO A 175 1.51 -13.57 -2.43
N THR A 176 2.35 -13.05 -3.31
CA THR A 176 3.24 -11.92 -2.97
C THR A 176 2.41 -10.71 -2.55
N PHE A 177 2.77 -10.12 -1.42
CA PHE A 177 2.05 -8.99 -0.85
C PHE A 177 2.98 -8.12 -0.01
N ILE A 178 2.75 -6.80 -0.05
CA ILE A 178 3.33 -5.86 0.90
C ILE A 178 2.29 -4.89 1.45
N ASN A 179 2.23 -4.78 2.78
CA ASN A 179 1.64 -3.65 3.48
C ASN A 179 2.76 -2.67 3.83
N THR A 180 2.68 -1.44 3.34
CA THR A 180 3.79 -0.47 3.41
C THR A 180 3.85 0.33 4.70
N SER A 181 2.84 0.23 5.56
CA SER A 181 2.64 1.07 6.74
C SER A 181 2.35 2.56 6.44
N PHE A 182 2.08 3.34 7.49
CA PHE A 182 1.88 4.80 7.36
C PHE A 182 3.17 5.56 7.01
N HIS A 183 4.34 4.98 7.24
CA HIS A 183 5.63 5.61 6.92
C HIS A 183 5.77 5.95 5.43
N PHE A 184 5.06 5.23 4.57
CA PHE A 184 4.95 5.56 3.15
C PHE A 184 4.57 7.03 2.92
N LEU A 185 3.68 7.60 3.73
CA LEU A 185 3.23 8.99 3.61
C LEU A 185 4.31 10.03 3.99
N ASN A 186 5.44 9.62 4.55
CA ASN A 186 6.55 10.55 4.78
C ASN A 186 7.24 10.96 3.47
N GLY A 187 7.20 10.10 2.45
CA GLY A 187 7.80 10.39 1.15
C GLY A 187 6.79 10.59 0.01
N PHE A 188 5.52 10.20 0.22
CA PHE A 188 4.58 10.14 -0.88
C PHE A 188 3.17 10.55 -0.45
N ASP A 189 2.45 11.17 -1.38
CA ASP A 189 0.99 11.30 -1.29
C ASP A 189 0.33 10.13 -2.01
N TYR A 190 -0.81 9.69 -1.50
CA TYR A 190 -1.62 8.61 -2.04
C TYR A 190 -2.98 9.12 -2.50
N LEU A 191 -3.37 8.81 -3.73
CA LEU A 191 -4.67 9.13 -4.31
C LEU A 191 -5.46 7.85 -4.57
N TYR A 192 -6.75 7.86 -4.28
CA TYR A 192 -7.70 6.83 -4.70
C TYR A 192 -8.90 7.47 -5.42
N ASP A 193 -9.11 7.10 -6.69
CA ASP A 193 -10.27 7.45 -7.51
C ASP A 193 -11.18 6.22 -7.60
N ALA A 194 -12.23 6.20 -6.79
CA ALA A 194 -13.15 5.07 -6.69
C ALA A 194 -14.04 4.92 -7.94
N GLU A 195 -14.28 5.99 -8.70
CA GLU A 195 -15.11 5.93 -9.90
C GLU A 195 -14.36 5.35 -11.09
N ARG A 196 -13.09 5.72 -11.23
CA ARG A 196 -12.26 5.26 -12.35
C ARG A 196 -11.47 4.00 -12.04
N GLY A 197 -11.39 3.60 -10.76
CA GLY A 197 -10.51 2.52 -10.32
C GLY A 197 -9.04 2.85 -10.54
N ILE A 198 -8.61 3.97 -10.00
CA ILE A 198 -7.23 4.42 -10.12
C ILE A 198 -6.68 4.68 -8.72
N VAL A 199 -5.47 4.20 -8.49
CA VAL A 199 -4.63 4.69 -7.40
C VAL A 199 -3.50 5.53 -7.97
N GLY A 200 -3.12 6.57 -7.25
CA GLY A 200 -2.06 7.48 -7.66
C GLY A 200 -1.03 7.63 -6.55
N TYR A 201 0.21 7.83 -6.94
CA TYR A 201 1.35 8.03 -6.05
C TYR A 201 2.13 9.25 -6.51
N ARG A 202 2.45 10.15 -5.59
CA ARG A 202 3.21 11.35 -5.89
C ARG A 202 4.30 11.53 -4.86
N ALA A 203 5.56 11.66 -5.31
CA ALA A 203 6.66 11.98 -4.42
C ALA A 203 6.44 13.37 -3.80
N ARG A 204 6.73 13.49 -2.53
CA ARG A 204 6.78 14.76 -1.81
C ARG A 204 8.14 15.42 -2.05
N PRO A 205 8.19 16.76 -2.16
CA PRO A 205 9.43 17.49 -2.30
C PRO A 205 10.32 17.41 -1.06
#